data_10576238f1a026502d4514b0bb05ffb3
#
_entry.id   10576238f1a026502d4514b0bb05ffb3
#
_cell.length_a   1.000
_cell.length_b   1.000
_cell.length_c   1.000
_cell.angle_alpha   90.00
_cell.angle_beta   90.00
_cell.angle_gamma   90.00
#
_symmetry.space_group_name_H-M   'P 1'
#
loop_
_entity.id
_entity.type
_entity.pdbx_description
1 polymer ?
#
loop_
_entity_poly.entity_id
_entity_poly.type
_entity_poly.pdbx_seq_one_letter_code
_entity_poly.pdbx_strand_id
1 'polypeptide(L)'
;MDRCPADAITLNPDHAPQLHTSACTGCTGCVPACPADAIEHEAVSAVSLLQQARQLVMQGQSEINVACNAVTDTHPGLSVHCHASWNPAVLASMAAEGVRILHLEGIDQCNGCPAHHGSSLMQQTEKDYATLNKSLGIQLHISHKAKEIVVEKPLPVAEPEPQRRAFFRSLIPTLTQGAAMAASQIGQAVNQATALEIPEADTEHDSHLPVRLQLFLRALPRLQANFTPMPFMPSLPLGAIQANARCTACNQCVEQCPTKALDIREFGANKILEFQPDACIGCRQCINTCPEDALESLPGISLPSVLTQRARPLIMVHEDMLKKEPDRSDRPELKEDD
;
A
#
# COMPACT_ATOMS: atom_id res chain seq x y z
N MET A 1 -5.81 1.93 -11.90
CA MET A 1 -4.79 1.62 -12.91
C MET A 1 -4.09 2.85 -13.45
N ASP A 2 -4.58 4.00 -13.18
CA ASP A 2 -4.09 5.31 -13.66
C ASP A 2 -2.68 5.70 -13.18
N ARG A 3 -1.99 4.80 -12.46
CA ARG A 3 -0.63 5.03 -11.97
C ARG A 3 0.47 4.34 -12.78
N CYS A 4 0.14 3.54 -13.80
CA CYS A 4 1.15 3.02 -14.69
C CYS A 4 1.44 4.05 -15.80
N PRO A 5 2.58 4.76 -15.78
CA PRO A 5 2.84 5.82 -16.74
C PRO A 5 3.15 5.29 -18.15
N ALA A 6 3.35 3.98 -18.29
CA ALA A 6 3.62 3.30 -19.54
C ALA A 6 2.41 2.46 -20.01
N ASP A 7 1.25 2.57 -19.36
CA ASP A 7 0.04 1.78 -19.64
C ASP A 7 0.29 0.28 -19.76
N ALA A 8 1.33 -0.21 -19.05
CA ALA A 8 1.75 -1.59 -19.10
C ALA A 8 0.85 -2.54 -18.27
N ILE A 9 -0.12 -2.03 -17.55
CA ILE A 9 -1.05 -2.83 -16.74
C ILE A 9 -2.47 -2.59 -17.24
N THR A 10 -3.11 -3.63 -17.75
CA THR A 10 -4.51 -3.63 -18.19
C THR A 10 -5.33 -4.62 -17.36
N LEU A 11 -6.67 -4.54 -17.44
CA LEU A 11 -7.55 -5.57 -16.89
C LEU A 11 -8.01 -6.50 -18.02
N ASN A 12 -8.01 -7.80 -17.73
CA ASN A 12 -8.67 -8.76 -18.60
C ASN A 12 -10.21 -8.70 -18.43
N PRO A 13 -10.99 -9.46 -19.23
CA PRO A 13 -12.45 -9.51 -19.09
C PRO A 13 -12.94 -9.93 -17.69
N ASP A 14 -12.14 -10.69 -16.95
CA ASP A 14 -12.44 -11.13 -15.57
C ASP A 14 -11.96 -10.11 -14.51
N HIS A 15 -11.61 -8.89 -14.93
CA HIS A 15 -11.08 -7.82 -14.09
C HIS A 15 -9.76 -8.14 -13.37
N ALA A 16 -9.04 -9.18 -13.79
CA ALA A 16 -7.71 -9.48 -13.26
C ALA A 16 -6.63 -8.61 -13.96
N PRO A 17 -5.64 -8.10 -13.21
CA PRO A 17 -4.58 -7.29 -13.81
C PRO A 17 -3.65 -8.15 -14.69
N GLN A 18 -3.33 -7.64 -15.87
CA GLN A 18 -2.36 -8.22 -16.80
C GLN A 18 -1.21 -7.26 -17.03
N LEU A 19 0.02 -7.77 -16.93
CA LEU A 19 1.23 -7.00 -17.18
C LEU A 19 1.74 -7.24 -18.61
N HIS A 20 1.83 -6.17 -19.39
CA HIS A 20 2.49 -6.15 -20.69
C HIS A 20 3.99 -5.84 -20.51
N THR A 21 4.81 -6.88 -20.43
CA THR A 21 6.23 -6.77 -20.11
C THR A 21 7.01 -5.94 -21.12
N SER A 22 6.62 -5.95 -22.39
CA SER A 22 7.25 -5.15 -23.45
C SER A 22 7.02 -3.63 -23.31
N ALA A 23 5.94 -3.23 -22.63
CA ALA A 23 5.64 -1.82 -22.35
C ALA A 23 6.17 -1.40 -20.98
N CYS A 24 6.47 -2.35 -20.08
CA CYS A 24 6.89 -2.07 -18.72
C CYS A 24 8.30 -1.46 -18.68
N THR A 25 8.44 -0.28 -18.08
CA THR A 25 9.73 0.41 -17.90
C THR A 25 10.46 0.02 -16.62
N GLY A 26 9.89 -0.87 -15.79
CA GLY A 26 10.49 -1.26 -14.51
C GLY A 26 10.48 -0.18 -13.43
N CYS A 27 9.70 0.89 -13.57
CA CYS A 27 9.71 2.04 -12.64
C CYS A 27 9.16 1.74 -11.23
N THR A 28 8.59 0.57 -11.00
CA THR A 28 8.01 0.11 -9.71
C THR A 28 6.87 0.97 -9.13
N GLY A 29 6.37 1.98 -9.86
CA GLY A 29 5.28 2.85 -9.41
C GLY A 29 3.94 2.14 -9.16
N CYS A 30 3.75 0.95 -9.71
CA CYS A 30 2.57 0.10 -9.47
C CYS A 30 2.57 -0.53 -8.06
N VAL A 31 3.74 -0.78 -7.47
CA VAL A 31 3.85 -1.37 -6.13
C VAL A 31 3.18 -0.49 -5.08
N PRO A 32 3.55 0.81 -4.92
CA PRO A 32 2.89 1.68 -3.95
C PRO A 32 1.45 2.06 -4.35
N ALA A 33 1.06 1.84 -5.61
CA ALA A 33 -0.29 2.14 -6.09
C ALA A 33 -1.31 1.06 -5.70
N CYS A 34 -0.89 -0.17 -5.41
CA CYS A 34 -1.78 -1.24 -5.00
C CYS A 34 -2.14 -1.09 -3.52
N PRO A 35 -3.40 -0.81 -3.15
CA PRO A 35 -3.77 -0.63 -1.75
C PRO A 35 -3.77 -1.94 -0.95
N ALA A 36 -3.85 -3.09 -1.65
CA ALA A 36 -3.87 -4.42 -1.05
C ALA A 36 -2.47 -5.08 -0.99
N ASP A 37 -1.40 -4.36 -1.34
CA ASP A 37 -0.03 -4.90 -1.46
C ASP A 37 0.07 -6.17 -2.34
N ALA A 38 -0.87 -6.37 -3.28
CA ALA A 38 -0.90 -7.54 -4.16
C ALA A 38 0.11 -7.47 -5.31
N ILE A 39 0.75 -6.32 -5.52
CA ILE A 39 1.83 -6.14 -6.50
C ILE A 39 3.13 -6.03 -5.73
N GLU A 40 3.99 -7.00 -5.93
CA GLU A 40 5.30 -7.11 -5.28
C GLU A 40 6.44 -6.93 -6.28
N HIS A 41 7.57 -6.44 -5.80
CA HIS A 41 8.82 -6.37 -6.54
C HIS A 41 9.98 -6.64 -5.59
N GLU A 42 10.89 -7.53 -5.97
CA GLU A 42 11.99 -7.99 -5.11
C GLU A 42 12.84 -6.86 -4.52
N ALA A 43 13.03 -5.77 -5.29
CA ALA A 43 13.82 -4.61 -4.87
C ALA A 43 13.01 -3.55 -4.10
N VAL A 44 11.73 -3.78 -3.80
CA VAL A 44 10.86 -2.80 -3.11
C VAL A 44 10.23 -3.44 -1.89
N SER A 45 10.78 -3.16 -0.73
CA SER A 45 10.24 -3.62 0.55
C SER A 45 10.12 -2.44 1.52
N ALA A 46 8.90 -2.10 1.89
CA ALA A 46 8.63 -1.06 2.89
C ALA A 46 9.24 -1.42 4.26
N VAL A 47 9.19 -2.69 4.63
CA VAL A 47 9.77 -3.20 5.89
C VAL A 47 11.28 -3.00 5.91
N SER A 48 11.98 -3.48 4.88
CA SER A 48 13.44 -3.35 4.78
C SER A 48 13.87 -1.88 4.79
N LEU A 49 13.13 -1.03 4.08
CA LEU A 49 13.42 0.40 4.01
C LEU A 49 13.29 1.08 5.39
N LEU A 50 12.23 0.74 6.16
CA LEU A 50 12.04 1.26 7.51
C LEU A 50 13.04 0.71 8.51
N GLN A 51 13.45 -0.55 8.39
CA GLN A 51 14.50 -1.15 9.23
C GLN A 51 15.83 -0.43 9.05
N GLN A 52 16.22 -0.19 7.79
CA GLN A 52 17.45 0.55 7.48
C GLN A 52 17.37 2.00 7.99
N ALA A 53 16.24 2.69 7.76
CA ALA A 53 16.04 4.05 8.26
C ALA A 53 16.15 4.11 9.78
N ARG A 54 15.50 3.19 10.50
CA ARG A 54 15.60 3.09 11.97
C ARG A 54 17.03 2.85 12.44
N GLN A 55 17.77 1.98 11.75
CA GLN A 55 19.18 1.73 12.08
C GLN A 55 20.03 3.00 11.95
N LEU A 56 19.84 3.78 10.89
CA LEU A 56 20.54 5.06 10.70
C LEU A 56 20.16 6.07 11.79
N VAL A 57 18.88 6.16 12.15
CA VAL A 57 18.43 7.04 13.25
C VAL A 57 19.02 6.63 14.59
N MET A 58 19.11 5.32 14.88
CA MET A 58 19.78 4.83 16.10
C MET A 58 21.28 5.16 16.15
N GLN A 59 21.91 5.35 14.99
CA GLN A 59 23.29 5.84 14.85
C GLN A 59 23.40 7.38 14.93
N GLY A 60 22.29 8.08 15.22
CA GLY A 60 22.24 9.54 15.33
C GLY A 60 21.99 10.27 14.01
N GLN A 61 21.68 9.56 12.93
CA GLN A 61 21.42 10.16 11.61
C GLN A 61 19.92 10.36 11.41
N SER A 62 19.40 11.56 11.64
CA SER A 62 18.02 11.93 11.37
C SER A 62 17.80 12.50 9.95
N GLU A 63 18.90 12.84 9.27
CA GLU A 63 18.95 13.28 7.87
C GLU A 63 19.51 12.14 7.04
N ILE A 64 18.74 11.66 6.06
CA ILE A 64 19.08 10.46 5.31
C ILE A 64 19.11 10.77 3.83
N ASN A 65 20.22 10.44 3.17
CA ASN A 65 20.31 10.46 1.72
C ASN A 65 19.65 9.20 1.15
N VAL A 66 18.91 9.35 0.08
CA VAL A 66 18.26 8.24 -0.63
C VAL A 66 18.58 8.32 -2.10
N ALA A 67 19.31 7.35 -2.60
CA ALA A 67 19.66 7.23 -4.01
C ALA A 67 18.79 6.19 -4.70
N CYS A 68 18.39 6.43 -5.96
CA CYS A 68 17.82 5.37 -6.79
C CYS A 68 18.93 4.58 -7.49
N ASN A 69 18.61 3.38 -7.98
CA ASN A 69 19.58 2.49 -8.63
C ASN A 69 20.27 3.08 -9.88
N ALA A 70 19.76 4.19 -10.44
CA ALA A 70 20.38 4.88 -11.54
C ALA A 70 21.56 5.79 -11.10
N VAL A 71 21.72 6.03 -9.79
CA VAL A 71 22.81 6.84 -9.22
C VAL A 71 24.00 5.93 -8.91
N THR A 72 25.16 6.21 -9.49
CA THR A 72 26.32 5.29 -9.46
C THR A 72 27.19 5.36 -8.22
N ASP A 73 27.12 6.44 -7.46
CA ASP A 73 27.97 6.57 -6.28
C ASP A 73 27.36 5.86 -5.07
N THR A 74 28.14 5.03 -4.41
CA THR A 74 27.76 4.42 -3.14
C THR A 74 27.78 5.45 -2.03
N HIS A 75 26.62 5.71 -1.43
CA HIS A 75 26.51 6.63 -0.28
C HIS A 75 26.15 5.85 1.00
N PRO A 76 26.59 6.38 2.15
CA PRO A 76 26.09 5.94 3.44
C PRO A 76 24.65 6.43 3.61
N GLY A 77 23.70 5.74 3.01
CA GLY A 77 22.28 6.13 3.02
C GLY A 77 21.40 4.97 2.58
N LEU A 78 20.16 5.31 2.25
CA LEU A 78 19.21 4.32 1.72
C LEU A 78 19.34 4.23 0.20
N SER A 79 19.10 3.03 -0.32
CA SER A 79 18.95 2.81 -1.75
C SER A 79 17.53 2.33 -2.05
N VAL A 80 16.91 2.92 -3.07
CA VAL A 80 15.62 2.49 -3.61
C VAL A 80 15.75 2.13 -5.07
N HIS A 81 14.95 1.22 -5.56
CA HIS A 81 14.97 0.85 -6.98
C HIS A 81 14.67 2.07 -7.86
N CYS A 82 13.63 2.79 -7.54
CA CYS A 82 13.25 4.05 -8.18
C CYS A 82 12.47 4.92 -7.19
N HIS A 83 12.58 6.25 -7.31
CA HIS A 83 11.79 7.18 -6.51
C HIS A 83 10.27 7.08 -6.76
N ALA A 84 9.84 6.40 -7.82
CA ALA A 84 8.44 6.05 -8.03
C ALA A 84 7.87 5.08 -6.99
N SER A 85 8.72 4.37 -6.23
CA SER A 85 8.28 3.39 -5.21
C SER A 85 7.84 4.02 -3.89
N TRP A 86 7.96 5.33 -3.72
CA TRP A 86 7.53 6.02 -2.52
C TRP A 86 6.01 6.06 -2.35
N ASN A 87 5.59 5.99 -1.09
CA ASN A 87 4.19 6.04 -0.66
C ASN A 87 4.05 6.95 0.57
N PRO A 88 3.00 7.78 0.69
CA PRO A 88 2.80 8.66 1.83
C PRO A 88 2.77 7.93 3.19
N ALA A 89 2.24 6.71 3.25
CA ALA A 89 2.21 5.91 4.47
C ALA A 89 3.62 5.50 4.93
N VAL A 90 4.50 5.12 3.99
CA VAL A 90 5.90 4.79 4.28
C VAL A 90 6.66 6.02 4.74
N LEU A 91 6.46 7.19 4.12
CA LEU A 91 7.06 8.46 4.54
C LEU A 91 6.62 8.84 5.96
N ALA A 92 5.34 8.69 6.28
CA ALA A 92 4.82 8.92 7.63
C ALA A 92 5.44 7.93 8.64
N SER A 93 5.59 6.68 8.26
CA SER A 93 6.24 5.66 9.10
C SER A 93 7.72 5.98 9.35
N MET A 94 8.45 6.48 8.35
CA MET A 94 9.83 6.96 8.52
C MET A 94 9.92 8.13 9.49
N ALA A 95 8.99 9.09 9.40
CA ALA A 95 8.93 10.20 10.35
C ALA A 95 8.71 9.71 11.79
N ALA A 96 7.86 8.70 11.97
CA ALA A 96 7.61 8.07 13.27
C ALA A 96 8.85 7.32 13.81
N GLU A 97 9.72 6.81 12.95
CA GLU A 97 11.03 6.25 13.35
C GLU A 97 12.07 7.31 13.71
N GLY A 98 11.80 8.59 13.45
CA GLY A 98 12.69 9.71 13.82
C GLY A 98 13.44 10.33 12.65
N VAL A 99 13.16 9.93 11.41
CA VAL A 99 13.71 10.60 10.22
C VAL A 99 13.13 12.01 10.13
N ARG A 100 13.97 13.02 9.91
CA ARG A 100 13.58 14.42 9.82
C ARG A 100 13.73 15.01 8.43
N ILE A 101 14.75 14.58 7.71
CA ILE A 101 14.99 15.03 6.33
C ILE A 101 15.34 13.81 5.48
N LEU A 102 14.66 13.70 4.32
CA LEU A 102 15.03 12.79 3.24
C LEU A 102 15.59 13.61 2.08
N HIS A 103 16.83 13.32 1.72
CA HIS A 103 17.48 13.90 0.56
C HIS A 103 17.40 12.93 -0.60
N LEU A 104 16.52 13.20 -1.58
CA LEU A 104 16.37 12.37 -2.77
C LEU A 104 17.44 12.73 -3.79
N GLU A 105 18.29 11.77 -4.14
CA GLU A 105 19.41 11.97 -5.07
C GLU A 105 19.05 11.44 -6.46
N GLY A 106 19.34 12.25 -7.50
CA GLY A 106 19.14 11.91 -8.91
C GLY A 106 17.72 12.06 -9.44
N ILE A 107 16.78 12.58 -8.65
CA ILE A 107 15.39 12.75 -9.08
C ILE A 107 15.19 13.79 -10.18
N ASP A 108 16.06 14.81 -10.24
CA ASP A 108 16.08 15.87 -11.24
C ASP A 108 16.49 15.37 -12.62
N GLN A 109 17.10 14.19 -12.70
CA GLN A 109 17.61 13.59 -13.94
C GLN A 109 16.75 12.44 -14.47
N CYS A 110 15.56 12.22 -13.89
CA CYS A 110 14.66 11.16 -14.31
C CYS A 110 14.29 11.18 -15.80
N ASN A 111 14.31 12.35 -16.45
CA ASN A 111 14.01 12.47 -17.89
C ASN A 111 15.03 11.73 -18.78
N GLY A 112 16.26 11.53 -18.32
CA GLY A 112 17.28 10.73 -19.00
C GLY A 112 17.29 9.24 -18.61
N CYS A 113 16.51 8.85 -17.62
CA CYS A 113 16.44 7.49 -17.11
C CYS A 113 15.55 6.61 -18.00
N PRO A 114 15.88 5.33 -18.25
CA PRO A 114 15.00 4.39 -18.96
C PRO A 114 13.61 4.25 -18.33
N ALA A 115 13.51 4.35 -17.00
CA ALA A 115 12.25 4.35 -16.28
C ALA A 115 11.48 5.67 -16.34
N HIS A 116 12.13 6.79 -16.63
CA HIS A 116 11.76 8.21 -16.85
C HIS A 116 10.49 8.76 -16.16
N HIS A 117 9.87 8.03 -15.26
CA HIS A 117 8.65 8.43 -14.58
C HIS A 117 8.84 8.69 -13.06
N GLY A 118 10.04 8.47 -12.54
CA GLY A 118 10.32 8.57 -11.11
C GLY A 118 10.00 9.94 -10.52
N SER A 119 10.36 11.01 -11.21
CA SER A 119 10.12 12.39 -10.75
C SER A 119 8.64 12.75 -10.72
N SER A 120 7.86 12.41 -11.76
CA SER A 120 6.44 12.71 -11.82
C SER A 120 5.63 11.96 -10.77
N LEU A 121 5.93 10.68 -10.57
CA LEU A 121 5.29 9.85 -9.55
C LEU A 121 5.68 10.29 -8.14
N MET A 122 6.94 10.70 -7.94
CA MET A 122 7.37 11.25 -6.66
C MET A 122 6.71 12.59 -6.35
N GLN A 123 6.59 13.50 -7.32
CA GLN A 123 5.85 14.76 -7.15
C GLN A 123 4.40 14.53 -6.72
N GLN A 124 3.74 13.51 -7.27
CA GLN A 124 2.39 13.15 -6.82
C GLN A 124 2.41 12.63 -5.38
N THR A 125 3.38 11.78 -5.03
CA THR A 125 3.56 11.27 -3.67
C THR A 125 3.82 12.41 -2.67
N GLU A 126 4.62 13.42 -3.05
CA GLU A 126 4.87 14.61 -2.23
C GLU A 126 3.62 15.46 -1.99
N LYS A 127 2.78 15.63 -3.01
CA LYS A 127 1.48 16.32 -2.85
C LYS A 127 0.55 15.58 -1.89
N ASP A 128 0.47 14.27 -2.03
CA ASP A 128 -0.33 13.42 -1.17
C ASP A 128 0.24 13.42 0.26
N TYR A 129 1.56 13.35 0.40
CA TYR A 129 2.25 13.46 1.67
C TYR A 129 2.06 14.82 2.34
N ALA A 130 2.12 15.93 1.59
CA ALA A 130 1.87 17.26 2.12
C ALA A 130 0.43 17.40 2.64
N THR A 131 -0.53 16.74 2.00
CA THR A 131 -1.92 16.66 2.46
C THR A 131 -2.05 15.84 3.75
N LEU A 132 -1.39 14.69 3.81
CA LEU A 132 -1.30 13.85 5.00
C LEU A 132 -0.62 14.59 6.16
N ASN A 133 0.46 15.33 5.88
CA ASN A 133 1.20 16.10 6.85
C ASN A 133 0.35 17.16 7.55
N LYS A 134 -0.54 17.85 6.82
CA LYS A 134 -1.47 18.83 7.41
C LYS A 134 -2.37 18.21 8.48
N SER A 135 -2.76 16.94 8.29
CA SER A 135 -3.63 16.21 9.23
C SER A 135 -2.87 15.57 10.38
N LEU A 136 -1.60 15.21 10.19
CA LEU A 136 -0.80 14.46 11.17
C LEU A 136 0.28 15.29 11.87
N GLY A 137 0.57 16.51 11.41
CA GLY A 137 1.65 17.33 11.97
C GLY A 137 3.03 16.69 11.86
N ILE A 138 3.30 15.97 10.77
CA ILE A 138 4.54 15.22 10.55
C ILE A 138 5.71 16.19 10.34
N GLN A 139 6.85 15.93 10.96
CA GLN A 139 8.06 16.75 10.84
C GLN A 139 9.12 16.08 9.95
N LEU A 140 8.74 15.57 8.80
CA LEU A 140 9.67 15.06 7.81
C LEU A 140 9.68 15.99 6.60
N HIS A 141 10.86 16.47 6.24
CA HIS A 141 11.10 17.30 5.05
C HIS A 141 11.71 16.44 3.94
N ILE A 142 11.23 16.64 2.72
CA ILE A 142 11.78 16.01 1.52
C ILE A 142 12.53 17.09 0.75
N SER A 143 13.79 16.83 0.41
CA SER A 143 14.63 17.72 -0.40
C SER A 143 15.22 16.95 -1.58
N HIS A 144 15.38 17.64 -2.70
CA HIS A 144 15.98 17.08 -3.91
C HIS A 144 17.43 17.50 -4.00
N LYS A 145 18.34 16.54 -4.14
CA LYS A 145 19.76 16.79 -4.43
C LYS A 145 20.04 16.43 -5.86
N ALA A 146 20.61 17.40 -6.61
CA ALA A 146 21.11 17.13 -7.95
C ALA A 146 22.28 16.15 -7.87
N LYS A 147 22.23 15.07 -8.64
CA LYS A 147 23.31 14.10 -8.79
C LYS A 147 23.34 13.54 -10.20
N GLU A 148 24.53 13.25 -10.69
CA GLU A 148 24.71 12.68 -12.02
C GLU A 148 24.16 11.24 -12.06
N ILE A 149 23.29 10.95 -13.03
CA ILE A 149 22.76 9.62 -13.29
C ILE A 149 23.63 9.00 -14.40
N VAL A 150 24.31 7.89 -14.09
CA VAL A 150 24.89 7.04 -15.11
C VAL A 150 23.85 6.02 -15.55
N VAL A 151 23.36 6.22 -16.75
CA VAL A 151 22.38 5.30 -17.35
C VAL A 151 23.10 4.03 -17.77
N GLU A 152 23.18 3.04 -16.91
CA GLU A 152 23.45 1.69 -17.34
C GLU A 152 22.24 1.16 -18.12
N LYS A 153 22.54 0.47 -19.22
CA LYS A 153 21.53 -0.11 -20.11
C LYS A 153 20.51 -0.90 -19.28
N PRO A 154 19.19 -0.78 -19.53
CA PRO A 154 18.19 -1.50 -18.74
C PRO A 154 18.57 -2.98 -18.70
N LEU A 155 18.58 -3.53 -17.49
CA LEU A 155 18.70 -4.98 -17.32
C LEU A 155 17.56 -5.61 -18.13
N PRO A 156 17.85 -6.54 -19.05
CA PRO A 156 16.81 -7.22 -19.80
C PRO A 156 15.83 -7.81 -18.78
N VAL A 157 14.57 -7.45 -18.90
CA VAL A 157 13.50 -8.10 -18.15
C VAL A 157 13.61 -9.56 -18.47
N ALA A 158 14.05 -10.37 -17.51
CA ALA A 158 14.23 -11.80 -17.72
C ALA A 158 12.86 -12.38 -18.07
N GLU A 159 12.69 -12.81 -19.31
CA GLU A 159 11.53 -13.62 -19.66
C GLU A 159 11.50 -14.82 -18.69
N PRO A 160 10.35 -15.16 -18.11
CA PRO A 160 10.25 -16.29 -17.21
C PRO A 160 10.52 -17.56 -18.03
N GLU A 161 11.77 -18.03 -18.01
CA GLU A 161 12.13 -19.32 -18.59
C GLU A 161 11.44 -20.45 -17.78
N PRO A 162 10.50 -21.18 -18.36
CA PRO A 162 9.81 -22.26 -17.64
C PRO A 162 10.71 -23.43 -17.26
N GLN A 163 11.95 -23.48 -17.78
CA GLN A 163 12.86 -24.62 -17.60
C GLN A 163 13.86 -24.47 -16.45
N ARG A 164 14.15 -23.25 -15.95
CA ARG A 164 15.12 -23.07 -14.86
C ARG A 164 14.68 -23.67 -13.53
N ARG A 165 13.38 -23.70 -13.23
CA ARG A 165 12.87 -24.28 -11.98
C ARG A 165 13.03 -25.81 -11.90
N ALA A 166 13.06 -26.51 -13.03
CA ALA A 166 13.26 -27.95 -13.06
C ALA A 166 14.74 -28.32 -12.89
N PHE A 167 15.66 -27.54 -13.46
CA PHE A 167 17.10 -27.79 -13.40
C PHE A 167 17.68 -27.58 -11.98
N PHE A 168 17.24 -26.55 -11.26
CA PHE A 168 17.71 -26.29 -9.89
C PHE A 168 17.22 -27.31 -8.86
N ARG A 169 16.10 -27.99 -9.09
CA ARG A 169 15.61 -29.04 -8.20
C ARG A 169 16.45 -30.31 -8.25
N SER A 170 17.21 -30.54 -9.30
CA SER A 170 18.04 -31.76 -9.48
C SER A 170 19.50 -31.62 -9.01
N LEU A 171 19.99 -30.37 -8.76
CA LEU A 171 21.39 -30.11 -8.42
C LEU A 171 21.65 -29.78 -6.92
N ILE A 172 20.61 -29.69 -6.10
CA ILE A 172 20.73 -29.24 -4.72
C ILE A 172 21.25 -30.31 -3.70
N PRO A 173 21.39 -31.61 -3.95
CA PRO A 173 21.83 -32.48 -2.86
C PRO A 173 23.34 -32.52 -2.54
N THR A 174 24.24 -31.94 -3.33
CA THR A 174 25.65 -32.35 -3.18
C THR A 174 26.71 -31.30 -2.93
N LEU A 175 26.41 -29.99 -2.89
CA LEU A 175 27.48 -28.96 -2.78
C LEU A 175 27.30 -27.84 -1.76
N THR A 176 26.30 -27.87 -0.89
CA THR A 176 25.97 -26.68 -0.05
C THR A 176 25.99 -26.86 1.45
N GLN A 177 26.53 -27.94 2.02
CA GLN A 177 26.52 -28.12 3.48
C GLN A 177 27.58 -27.30 4.24
N GLY A 178 28.66 -26.84 3.64
CA GLY A 178 29.73 -26.12 4.34
C GLY A 178 29.65 -24.59 4.24
N ALA A 179 29.36 -24.05 3.06
CA ALA A 179 29.35 -22.60 2.84
C ALA A 179 28.03 -21.92 3.23
N ALA A 180 26.91 -22.63 3.13
CA ALA A 180 25.58 -22.13 3.52
C ALA A 180 25.44 -21.96 5.04
N MET A 181 26.12 -22.77 5.85
CA MET A 181 26.07 -22.63 7.30
C MET A 181 26.76 -21.38 7.82
N ALA A 182 27.90 -20.98 7.25
CA ALA A 182 28.60 -19.77 7.66
C ALA A 182 27.87 -18.49 7.23
N ALA A 183 27.33 -18.45 6.01
CA ALA A 183 26.57 -17.31 5.51
C ALA A 183 25.21 -17.16 6.21
N SER A 184 24.55 -18.29 6.56
CA SER A 184 23.27 -18.26 7.29
C SER A 184 23.43 -17.82 8.75
N GLN A 185 24.55 -18.17 9.42
CA GLN A 185 24.81 -17.76 10.80
C GLN A 185 25.11 -16.26 10.90
N ILE A 186 25.87 -15.70 9.96
CA ILE A 186 26.15 -14.26 9.91
C ILE A 186 24.86 -13.50 9.54
N GLY A 187 24.10 -13.97 8.57
CA GLY A 187 22.82 -13.39 8.17
C GLY A 187 21.76 -13.46 9.28
N GLN A 188 21.72 -14.56 10.05
CA GLN A 188 20.81 -14.71 11.18
C GLN A 188 21.22 -13.85 12.38
N ALA A 189 22.52 -13.71 12.65
CA ALA A 189 23.01 -12.86 13.74
C ALA A 189 22.76 -11.37 13.45
N VAL A 190 22.91 -10.92 12.20
CA VAL A 190 22.60 -9.54 11.79
C VAL A 190 21.09 -9.31 11.78
N ASN A 191 20.29 -10.27 11.32
CA ASN A 191 18.83 -10.16 11.36
C ASN A 191 18.25 -10.20 12.77
N GLN A 192 18.84 -10.97 13.70
CA GLN A 192 18.37 -11.02 15.09
C GLN A 192 18.71 -9.75 15.89
N ALA A 193 19.76 -9.03 15.52
CA ALA A 193 20.16 -7.79 16.20
C ALA A 193 19.38 -6.54 15.71
N THR A 194 18.77 -6.60 14.53
CA THR A 194 18.10 -5.44 13.90
C THR A 194 16.66 -5.72 13.45
N ALA A 195 16.13 -6.90 13.79
CA ALA A 195 14.74 -7.19 13.49
C ALA A 195 13.88 -6.10 14.12
N LEU A 196 13.30 -5.21 13.29
CA LEU A 196 11.94 -4.80 13.53
C LEU A 196 11.20 -6.15 13.58
N GLU A 197 11.03 -6.69 14.79
CA GLU A 197 10.00 -7.68 14.95
C GLU A 197 8.77 -6.98 14.39
N ILE A 198 8.35 -7.37 13.17
CA ILE A 198 6.95 -7.29 12.85
C ILE A 198 6.41 -8.25 13.90
N PRO A 199 5.79 -7.77 15.00
CA PRO A 199 5.22 -8.69 15.96
C PRO A 199 4.39 -9.64 15.12
N GLU A 200 4.58 -10.95 15.33
CA GLU A 200 3.66 -11.94 14.79
C GLU A 200 2.29 -11.33 14.99
N ALA A 201 1.48 -11.29 13.92
CA ALA A 201 0.19 -10.60 13.93
C ALA A 201 -0.51 -10.91 15.23
N ASP A 202 -0.50 -9.96 16.18
CA ASP A 202 -0.92 -10.17 17.57
C ASP A 202 -2.40 -10.54 17.67
N THR A 203 -3.11 -10.39 16.54
CA THR A 203 -4.52 -10.78 16.41
C THR A 203 -4.77 -11.37 15.03
N GLU A 204 -5.76 -12.25 14.91
CA GLU A 204 -6.28 -12.79 13.64
C GLU A 204 -6.66 -11.65 12.65
N HIS A 205 -7.01 -10.49 13.18
CA HIS A 205 -7.33 -9.27 12.44
C HIS A 205 -6.12 -8.74 11.64
N ASP A 206 -4.93 -8.68 12.23
CA ASP A 206 -3.73 -8.13 11.56
C ASP A 206 -3.24 -8.99 10.39
N SER A 207 -3.54 -10.30 10.42
CA SER A 207 -3.10 -11.23 9.37
C SER A 207 -3.67 -10.94 7.98
N HIS A 208 -4.78 -10.19 7.90
CA HIS A 208 -5.45 -9.84 6.65
C HIS A 208 -5.09 -8.43 6.14
N LEU A 209 -4.35 -7.64 6.93
CA LEU A 209 -4.02 -6.28 6.56
C LEU A 209 -2.77 -6.23 5.69
N PRO A 210 -2.76 -5.39 4.62
CA PRO A 210 -1.55 -5.10 3.86
C PRO A 210 -0.43 -4.59 4.75
N VAL A 211 0.82 -4.99 4.46
CA VAL A 211 2.00 -4.65 5.28
C VAL A 211 2.17 -3.14 5.45
N ARG A 212 1.98 -2.36 4.37
CA ARG A 212 2.08 -0.89 4.43
C ARG A 212 1.03 -0.27 5.32
N LEU A 213 -0.19 -0.83 5.36
CA LEU A 213 -1.23 -0.38 6.29
C LEU A 213 -0.83 -0.68 7.73
N GLN A 214 -0.37 -1.88 8.02
CA GLN A 214 0.11 -2.25 9.37
C GLN A 214 1.22 -1.31 9.85
N LEU A 215 2.22 -1.03 9.01
CA LEU A 215 3.33 -0.11 9.33
C LEU A 215 2.81 1.30 9.62
N PHE A 216 1.85 1.77 8.81
CA PHE A 216 1.24 3.09 8.98
C PHE A 216 0.42 3.17 10.28
N LEU A 217 -0.43 2.19 10.57
CA LEU A 217 -1.21 2.12 11.80
C LEU A 217 -0.33 2.12 13.06
N ARG A 218 0.80 1.43 13.03
CA ARG A 218 1.80 1.45 14.12
C ARG A 218 2.52 2.79 14.25
N ALA A 219 2.67 3.53 13.17
CA ALA A 219 3.29 4.85 13.17
C ALA A 219 2.37 5.93 13.74
N LEU A 220 1.05 5.84 13.48
CA LEU A 220 0.07 6.86 13.84
C LEU A 220 0.11 7.31 15.30
N PRO A 221 0.18 6.42 16.33
CA PRO A 221 0.22 6.84 17.73
C PRO A 221 1.48 7.64 18.10
N ARG A 222 2.57 7.48 17.32
CA ARG A 222 3.85 8.19 17.53
C ARG A 222 3.92 9.53 16.83
N LEU A 223 2.98 9.80 15.93
CA LEU A 223 2.86 11.07 15.21
C LEU A 223 1.93 12.00 16.01
N GLN A 224 2.27 13.30 16.06
CA GLN A 224 1.42 14.31 16.70
C GLN A 224 0.22 14.58 15.78
N ALA A 225 -0.81 13.75 15.87
CA ALA A 225 -1.99 13.88 15.03
C ALA A 225 -2.85 15.09 15.44
N ASN A 226 -3.00 16.04 14.53
CA ASN A 226 -4.10 16.98 14.59
C ASN A 226 -5.33 16.23 14.07
N PHE A 227 -6.31 15.97 14.93
CA PHE A 227 -7.50 15.15 14.62
C PHE A 227 -8.46 15.80 13.61
N THR A 228 -7.95 16.48 12.60
CA THR A 228 -8.77 16.98 11.50
C THR A 228 -9.09 15.82 10.54
N PRO A 229 -10.32 15.79 9.98
CA PRO A 229 -10.64 14.80 8.95
C PRO A 229 -9.64 14.87 7.81
N MET A 230 -9.10 13.73 7.45
CA MET A 230 -8.15 13.60 6.36
C MET A 230 -8.93 13.30 5.07
N PRO A 231 -8.66 14.00 3.95
CA PRO A 231 -9.30 13.66 2.68
C PRO A 231 -8.91 12.24 2.22
N PHE A 232 -9.80 11.59 1.48
CA PHE A 232 -9.47 10.32 0.84
C PHE A 232 -8.34 10.53 -0.18
N MET A 233 -7.31 9.72 -0.09
CA MET A 233 -6.17 9.72 -1.02
C MET A 233 -5.95 8.30 -1.55
N PRO A 234 -6.02 8.08 -2.88
CA PRO A 234 -5.79 6.75 -3.46
C PRO A 234 -4.41 6.15 -3.15
N SER A 235 -3.42 6.99 -2.88
CA SER A 235 -2.06 6.59 -2.54
C SER A 235 -1.88 6.14 -1.08
N LEU A 236 -2.86 6.40 -0.22
CA LEU A 236 -2.87 5.97 1.17
C LEU A 236 -3.78 4.74 1.30
N PRO A 237 -3.32 3.63 1.90
CA PRO A 237 -4.13 2.44 2.08
C PRO A 237 -5.14 2.61 3.22
N LEU A 238 -5.99 3.62 3.13
CA LEU A 238 -7.10 3.89 4.05
C LEU A 238 -8.32 4.36 3.28
N GLY A 239 -9.50 3.92 3.74
CA GLY A 239 -10.77 4.32 3.18
C GLY A 239 -11.84 4.51 4.23
N ALA A 240 -12.93 5.16 3.85
CA ALA A 240 -14.13 5.27 4.66
C ALA A 240 -15.37 5.12 3.79
N ILE A 241 -16.37 4.45 4.32
CA ILE A 241 -17.62 4.18 3.65
C ILE A 241 -18.81 4.51 4.54
N GLN A 242 -19.94 4.70 3.90
CA GLN A 242 -21.26 4.79 4.56
C GLN A 242 -22.25 3.87 3.86
N ALA A 243 -23.31 3.50 4.58
CA ALA A 243 -24.45 2.78 4.04
C ALA A 243 -25.70 3.65 4.05
N ASN A 244 -26.55 3.49 3.04
CA ASN A 244 -27.85 4.14 2.95
C ASN A 244 -29.00 3.14 3.22
N ALA A 245 -30.23 3.64 3.26
CA ALA A 245 -31.43 2.86 3.61
C ALA A 245 -31.77 1.72 2.62
N ARG A 246 -31.11 1.63 1.46
CA ARG A 246 -31.31 0.52 0.52
C ARG A 246 -30.59 -0.77 0.93
N CYS A 247 -29.74 -0.70 1.97
CA CYS A 247 -28.99 -1.86 2.43
C CYS A 247 -29.93 -2.95 2.98
N THR A 248 -29.79 -4.16 2.42
CA THR A 248 -30.57 -5.35 2.83
C THR A 248 -29.78 -6.28 3.75
N ALA A 249 -28.56 -5.92 4.12
CA ALA A 249 -27.64 -6.78 4.88
C ALA A 249 -27.43 -8.17 4.23
N CYS A 250 -27.30 -8.21 2.90
CA CYS A 250 -27.21 -9.45 2.10
C CYS A 250 -25.84 -10.17 2.19
N ASN A 251 -24.89 -9.65 2.94
CA ASN A 251 -23.54 -10.19 3.15
C ASN A 251 -22.56 -10.10 1.98
N GLN A 252 -22.94 -9.71 0.79
CA GLN A 252 -22.05 -9.68 -0.39
C GLN A 252 -20.83 -8.77 -0.19
N CYS A 253 -21.02 -7.61 0.42
CA CYS A 253 -19.91 -6.67 0.70
C CYS A 253 -18.92 -7.22 1.74
N VAL A 254 -19.37 -8.05 2.67
CA VAL A 254 -18.53 -8.72 3.68
C VAL A 254 -17.67 -9.79 3.03
N GLU A 255 -18.29 -10.66 2.22
CA GLU A 255 -17.59 -11.74 1.51
C GLU A 255 -16.54 -11.24 0.52
N GLN A 256 -16.79 -10.09 -0.10
CA GLN A 256 -15.90 -9.49 -1.09
C GLN A 256 -14.84 -8.58 -0.46
N CYS A 257 -14.87 -8.32 0.84
CA CYS A 257 -13.89 -7.46 1.49
C CYS A 257 -12.56 -8.19 1.72
N PRO A 258 -11.46 -7.82 1.03
CA PRO A 258 -10.19 -8.54 1.12
C PRO A 258 -9.53 -8.43 2.50
N THR A 259 -9.84 -7.36 3.25
CA THR A 259 -9.26 -7.08 4.57
C THR A 259 -10.24 -7.30 5.72
N LYS A 260 -11.40 -7.87 5.42
CA LYS A 260 -12.47 -8.12 6.41
C LYS A 260 -12.87 -6.87 7.21
N ALA A 261 -12.82 -5.70 6.56
CA ALA A 261 -13.22 -4.44 7.17
C ALA A 261 -14.73 -4.32 7.38
N LEU A 262 -15.52 -5.25 6.89
CA LEU A 262 -16.99 -5.31 7.03
C LEU A 262 -17.39 -6.62 7.67
N ASP A 263 -18.40 -6.55 8.52
CA ASP A 263 -19.02 -7.72 9.17
C ASP A 263 -20.52 -7.49 9.35
N ILE A 264 -21.31 -8.57 9.47
CA ILE A 264 -22.71 -8.51 9.82
C ILE A 264 -22.91 -9.19 11.18
N ARG A 265 -23.36 -8.40 12.16
CA ARG A 265 -23.73 -8.90 13.46
C ARG A 265 -25.25 -8.99 13.58
N GLU A 266 -25.73 -10.15 14.03
CA GLU A 266 -27.15 -10.36 14.34
C GLU A 266 -27.46 -9.95 15.78
N PHE A 267 -28.54 -9.19 15.95
CA PHE A 267 -29.06 -8.79 17.25
C PHE A 267 -30.59 -8.89 17.28
N GLY A 268 -31.11 -10.00 17.78
CA GLY A 268 -32.52 -10.33 17.72
C GLY A 268 -33.02 -10.44 16.28
N ALA A 269 -34.06 -9.68 15.92
CA ALA A 269 -34.58 -9.58 14.55
C ALA A 269 -33.84 -8.54 13.69
N ASN A 270 -32.73 -8.00 14.18
CA ASN A 270 -31.98 -6.98 13.45
C ASN A 270 -30.65 -7.58 12.94
N LYS A 271 -30.25 -7.15 11.75
CA LYS A 271 -28.90 -7.30 11.21
C LYS A 271 -28.20 -5.97 11.20
N ILE A 272 -26.99 -5.92 11.74
CA ILE A 272 -26.19 -4.69 11.82
C ILE A 272 -24.98 -4.88 10.92
N LEU A 273 -24.87 -4.08 9.87
CA LEU A 273 -23.64 -3.99 9.09
C LEU A 273 -22.63 -3.14 9.87
N GLU A 274 -21.54 -3.74 10.28
CA GLU A 274 -20.45 -3.11 11.00
C GLU A 274 -19.26 -2.84 10.09
N PHE A 275 -18.51 -1.79 10.40
CA PHE A 275 -17.35 -1.35 9.64
C PHE A 275 -16.17 -1.10 10.56
N GLN A 276 -15.03 -1.68 10.21
CA GLN A 276 -13.75 -1.55 10.87
C GLN A 276 -12.88 -0.54 10.11
N PRO A 277 -12.75 0.73 10.60
CA PRO A 277 -12.09 1.81 9.85
C PRO A 277 -10.60 1.60 9.61
N ASP A 278 -9.89 0.96 10.54
CA ASP A 278 -8.45 0.67 10.46
C ASP A 278 -8.13 -0.48 9.50
N ALA A 279 -9.12 -1.30 9.16
CA ALA A 279 -8.96 -2.38 8.19
C ALA A 279 -9.32 -1.98 6.75
N CYS A 280 -9.98 -0.83 6.54
CA CYS A 280 -10.44 -0.45 5.21
C CYS A 280 -9.32 0.16 4.37
N ILE A 281 -8.95 -0.49 3.27
CA ILE A 281 -7.92 -0.04 2.33
C ILE A 281 -8.43 0.85 1.20
N GLY A 282 -9.71 1.21 1.18
CA GLY A 282 -10.29 2.07 0.15
C GLY A 282 -10.39 1.45 -1.25
N CYS A 283 -10.35 0.12 -1.38
CA CYS A 283 -10.37 -0.59 -2.66
C CYS A 283 -11.72 -0.50 -3.41
N ARG A 284 -12.80 -0.07 -2.75
CA ARG A 284 -14.17 0.07 -3.27
C ARG A 284 -14.83 -1.23 -3.75
N GLN A 285 -14.24 -2.39 -3.49
CA GLN A 285 -14.82 -3.66 -3.92
C GLN A 285 -16.23 -3.85 -3.37
N CYS A 286 -16.47 -3.53 -2.10
CA CYS A 286 -17.77 -3.60 -1.44
C CYS A 286 -18.84 -2.69 -2.11
N ILE A 287 -18.43 -1.54 -2.65
CA ILE A 287 -19.32 -0.60 -3.36
C ILE A 287 -19.69 -1.19 -4.74
N ASN A 288 -18.68 -1.65 -5.49
CA ASN A 288 -18.86 -2.15 -6.85
C ASN A 288 -19.67 -3.46 -6.90
N THR A 289 -19.68 -4.23 -5.82
CA THR A 289 -20.41 -5.52 -5.74
C THR A 289 -21.76 -5.40 -5.04
N CYS A 290 -22.14 -4.22 -4.56
CA CYS A 290 -23.40 -4.03 -3.86
C CYS A 290 -24.59 -4.06 -4.83
N PRO A 291 -25.50 -5.06 -4.78
CA PRO A 291 -26.60 -5.16 -5.72
C PRO A 291 -27.64 -4.06 -5.56
N GLU A 292 -27.68 -3.43 -4.37
CA GLU A 292 -28.65 -2.39 -4.03
C GLU A 292 -28.07 -0.97 -4.14
N ASP A 293 -26.80 -0.83 -4.59
CA ASP A 293 -26.06 0.46 -4.56
C ASP A 293 -26.19 1.17 -3.22
N ALA A 294 -26.12 0.39 -2.14
CA ALA A 294 -26.35 0.88 -0.78
C ALA A 294 -25.10 1.43 -0.10
N LEU A 295 -23.92 1.26 -0.69
CA LEU A 295 -22.65 1.68 -0.11
C LEU A 295 -22.02 2.80 -0.92
N GLU A 296 -21.46 3.78 -0.22
CA GLU A 296 -20.81 4.95 -0.83
C GLU A 296 -19.47 5.24 -0.13
N SER A 297 -18.47 5.71 -0.91
CA SER A 297 -17.21 6.22 -0.34
C SER A 297 -17.43 7.57 0.31
N LEU A 298 -16.90 7.75 1.51
CA LEU A 298 -16.82 9.07 2.15
C LEU A 298 -15.61 9.85 1.60
N PRO A 299 -15.73 11.17 1.42
CA PRO A 299 -14.65 12.02 0.93
C PRO A 299 -13.53 12.23 1.97
N GLY A 300 -13.77 11.88 3.22
CA GLY A 300 -12.83 12.07 4.32
C GLY A 300 -12.76 10.89 5.27
N ILE A 301 -11.60 10.74 5.89
CA ILE A 301 -11.28 9.68 6.86
C ILE A 301 -11.13 10.31 8.23
N SER A 302 -11.83 9.77 9.22
CA SER A 302 -11.70 10.17 10.63
C SER A 302 -10.54 9.39 11.27
N LEU A 303 -9.42 10.05 11.50
CA LEU A 303 -8.27 9.44 12.18
C LEU A 303 -8.60 8.93 13.58
N PRO A 304 -9.40 9.61 14.43
CA PRO A 304 -9.85 9.02 15.70
C PRO A 304 -10.56 7.68 15.52
N SER A 305 -11.39 7.52 14.48
CA SER A 305 -12.07 6.25 14.22
C SER A 305 -11.09 5.15 13.82
N VAL A 306 -10.04 5.48 13.08
CA VAL A 306 -8.95 4.54 12.72
C VAL A 306 -8.16 4.15 13.96
N LEU A 307 -7.78 5.11 14.81
CA LEU A 307 -6.97 4.88 16.00
C LEU A 307 -7.69 4.08 17.10
N THR A 308 -9.02 4.16 17.17
CA THR A 308 -9.79 3.40 18.17
C THR A 308 -9.81 1.89 17.87
N GLN A 309 -9.52 1.50 16.63
CA GLN A 309 -9.55 0.10 16.18
C GLN A 309 -10.84 -0.64 16.56
N ARG A 310 -11.96 0.09 16.52
CA ARG A 310 -13.28 -0.44 16.90
C ARG A 310 -14.22 -0.41 15.71
N ALA A 311 -14.89 -1.54 15.51
CA ALA A 311 -16.00 -1.61 14.59
C ALA A 311 -17.10 -0.62 14.98
N ARG A 312 -17.70 0.01 13.97
CA ARG A 312 -18.84 0.91 14.15
C ARG A 312 -20.01 0.46 13.28
N PRO A 313 -21.25 0.60 13.75
CA PRO A 313 -22.40 0.30 12.93
C PRO A 313 -22.49 1.31 11.77
N LEU A 314 -22.71 0.81 10.56
CA LEU A 314 -23.05 1.62 9.39
C LEU A 314 -24.56 1.78 9.27
N ILE A 315 -25.28 0.64 9.42
CA ILE A 315 -26.74 0.60 9.35
C ILE A 315 -27.26 -0.61 10.12
N MET A 316 -28.48 -0.47 10.64
CA MET A 316 -29.26 -1.57 11.22
C MET A 316 -30.45 -1.85 10.31
N VAL A 317 -30.64 -3.09 9.93
CA VAL A 317 -31.73 -3.57 9.06
C VAL A 317 -32.60 -4.51 9.87
N HIS A 318 -33.88 -4.20 9.99
CA HIS A 318 -34.87 -5.07 10.66
C HIS A 318 -35.41 -6.10 9.67
N GLU A 319 -35.65 -7.35 10.08
CA GLU A 319 -36.15 -8.41 9.21
C GLU A 319 -37.46 -8.06 8.49
N ASP A 320 -38.34 -7.28 9.12
CA ASP A 320 -39.59 -6.84 8.50
C ASP A 320 -39.38 -5.88 7.33
N MET A 321 -38.23 -5.17 7.27
CA MET A 321 -37.88 -4.33 6.12
C MET A 321 -37.46 -5.17 4.92
N LEU A 322 -36.94 -6.38 5.13
CA LEU A 322 -36.53 -7.31 4.07
C LEU A 322 -37.73 -7.99 3.39
N LYS A 323 -38.92 -8.01 4.06
CA LYS A 323 -40.15 -8.60 3.55
C LYS A 323 -40.94 -7.67 2.64
N LYS A 324 -40.64 -6.35 2.63
CA LYS A 324 -41.21 -5.41 1.67
C LYS A 324 -40.42 -5.54 0.37
N GLU A 325 -41.06 -6.09 -0.68
CA GLU A 325 -40.52 -6.01 -2.02
C GLU A 325 -40.23 -4.54 -2.35
N PRO A 326 -39.01 -4.21 -2.85
CA PRO A 326 -38.72 -2.85 -3.27
C PRO A 326 -39.70 -2.49 -4.39
N ASP A 327 -40.41 -1.40 -4.24
CA ASP A 327 -41.23 -0.84 -5.31
C ASP A 327 -40.31 -0.50 -6.50
N ARG A 328 -40.39 -1.35 -7.52
CA ARG A 328 -39.55 -1.23 -8.73
C ARG A 328 -39.91 -0.03 -9.60
N SER A 329 -40.93 0.76 -9.21
CA SER A 329 -41.42 1.90 -9.98
C SER A 329 -40.49 3.12 -9.98
N ASP A 330 -39.50 3.19 -9.06
CA ASP A 330 -38.59 4.33 -8.92
C ASP A 330 -37.18 4.10 -9.49
N ARG A 331 -36.99 3.10 -10.35
CA ARG A 331 -35.71 3.01 -11.09
C ARG A 331 -35.71 4.08 -12.19
N PRO A 332 -34.76 5.03 -12.18
CA PRO A 332 -34.57 5.89 -13.31
C PRO A 332 -34.16 5.02 -14.52
N GLU A 333 -34.95 5.09 -15.59
CA GLU A 333 -34.59 4.46 -16.85
C GLU A 333 -33.23 5.01 -17.30
N LEU A 334 -32.21 4.11 -17.34
CA LEU A 334 -30.96 4.41 -18.01
C LEU A 334 -31.29 4.72 -19.47
N LYS A 335 -31.25 5.98 -19.85
CA LYS A 335 -31.28 6.36 -21.25
C LYS A 335 -29.99 5.81 -21.88
N GLU A 336 -30.18 4.84 -22.78
CA GLU A 336 -29.15 4.46 -23.73
C GLU A 336 -28.96 5.69 -24.62
N ASP A 337 -27.89 6.41 -24.43
CA ASP A 337 -27.42 7.42 -25.37
C ASP A 337 -26.72 6.70 -26.53
N ASP A 338 -27.29 6.83 -27.73
CA ASP A 338 -26.75 6.38 -29.02
C ASP A 338 -25.39 7.02 -29.37
#